data_1bda827953cf17c387c24dbd63713adf
#
_entry.id   1bda827953cf17c387c24dbd63713adf
#
_cell.length_a   1.000
_cell.length_b   1.000
_cell.length_c   1.000
_cell.angle_alpha   90.00
_cell.angle_beta   90.00
_cell.angle_gamma   90.00
#
_symmetry.space_group_name_H-M   'P 1'
#
loop_
_entity.id
_entity.type
_entity.pdbx_description
1 polymer ?
#
loop_
_entity_poly.entity_id
_entity_poly.type
_entity_poly.pdbx_seq_one_letter_code
_entity_poly.pdbx_strand_id
1 'polypeptide(L)'
;WRVDWYEDIFDFEKVEETAKQLREVLGEMPILFTFRTSKEGGEKAIETPVYVELNQKISATGYVDLVDMEAFTGDDAVKAVVEEAHKHGVKVVASNHDFDKTPAKSDIIYRLRKMQELGADIPKIAVMPQNKKDVLILLAATEEMVNNYADRPIITMSMAATGVISRVCGEVFGSALTFGAVGKASAPGQMGAGELKEMLTTLHESL
;
A
#
# COMPACT_ATOMS: atom_id res chain seq x y z
N TRP A 1 -0.97 -7.10 -7.00
CA TRP A 1 -0.64 -6.97 -8.43
C TRP A 1 -0.29 -5.53 -8.78
N ARG A 2 1.00 -5.26 -9.14
CA ARG A 2 1.51 -3.96 -9.58
C ARG A 2 1.29 -3.83 -11.09
N VAL A 3 0.37 -2.95 -11.49
CA VAL A 3 -0.10 -2.84 -12.88
C VAL A 3 0.54 -1.71 -13.68
N ASP A 4 1.22 -0.76 -13.05
CA ASP A 4 1.97 0.29 -13.76
C ASP A 4 3.13 -0.25 -14.63
N TRP A 5 3.54 -1.52 -14.41
CA TRP A 5 4.49 -2.24 -15.27
C TRP A 5 3.82 -2.97 -16.44
N TYR A 6 2.50 -3.14 -16.38
CA TYR A 6 1.77 -3.86 -17.42
C TYR A 6 1.68 -3.00 -18.69
N GLU A 7 1.98 -3.60 -19.84
CA GLU A 7 2.07 -2.89 -21.11
C GLU A 7 0.73 -2.27 -21.52
N ASP A 8 -0.33 -3.05 -21.40
CA ASP A 8 -1.69 -2.70 -21.82
C ASP A 8 -2.54 -2.05 -20.71
N ILE A 9 -1.91 -1.43 -19.71
CA ILE A 9 -2.62 -0.89 -18.52
C ILE A 9 -3.71 0.14 -18.85
N PHE A 10 -3.65 0.79 -20.00
CA PHE A 10 -4.65 1.76 -20.45
C PHE A 10 -5.74 1.14 -21.33
N ASP A 11 -5.66 -0.16 -21.61
CA ASP A 11 -6.71 -0.96 -22.24
C ASP A 11 -7.44 -1.74 -21.14
N PHE A 12 -8.59 -1.20 -20.70
CA PHE A 12 -9.30 -1.77 -19.56
C PHE A 12 -9.80 -3.19 -19.82
N GLU A 13 -10.18 -3.55 -21.05
CA GLU A 13 -10.64 -4.91 -21.36
C GLU A 13 -9.52 -5.93 -21.11
N LYS A 14 -8.27 -5.59 -21.47
CA LYS A 14 -7.11 -6.44 -21.19
C LYS A 14 -6.76 -6.49 -19.71
N VAL A 15 -6.90 -5.38 -18.98
CA VAL A 15 -6.70 -5.34 -17.53
C VAL A 15 -7.72 -6.23 -16.83
N GLU A 16 -8.99 -6.16 -17.22
CA GLU A 16 -10.06 -6.97 -16.67
C GLU A 16 -9.85 -8.46 -16.95
N GLU A 17 -9.51 -8.81 -18.20
CA GLU A 17 -9.22 -10.20 -18.58
C GLU A 17 -8.03 -10.78 -17.79
N THR A 18 -6.97 -9.97 -17.59
CA THR A 18 -5.82 -10.38 -16.78
C THR A 18 -6.21 -10.56 -15.30
N ALA A 19 -7.04 -9.66 -14.75
CA ALA A 19 -7.55 -9.79 -13.38
C ALA A 19 -8.37 -11.06 -13.19
N LYS A 20 -9.22 -11.39 -14.17
CA LYS A 20 -9.99 -12.64 -14.19
C LYS A 20 -9.09 -13.87 -14.18
N GLN A 21 -8.09 -13.92 -15.05
CA GLN A 21 -7.11 -15.01 -15.10
C GLN A 21 -6.34 -15.15 -13.79
N LEU A 22 -5.93 -14.02 -13.17
CA LEU A 22 -5.30 -14.04 -11.86
C LEU A 22 -6.23 -14.61 -10.80
N ARG A 23 -7.51 -14.24 -10.80
CA ARG A 23 -8.51 -14.77 -9.87
C ARG A 23 -8.71 -16.28 -10.05
N GLU A 24 -8.77 -16.77 -11.30
CA GLU A 24 -8.89 -18.19 -11.60
C GLU A 24 -7.68 -19.00 -11.07
N VAL A 25 -6.46 -18.46 -11.20
CA VAL A 25 -5.23 -19.14 -10.73
C VAL A 25 -5.07 -19.05 -9.22
N LEU A 26 -5.39 -17.90 -8.61
CA LEU A 26 -5.16 -17.64 -7.18
C LEU A 26 -6.32 -18.12 -6.29
N GLY A 27 -7.49 -18.43 -6.86
CA GLY A 27 -8.66 -18.86 -6.10
C GLY A 27 -9.07 -17.81 -5.06
N GLU A 28 -9.15 -18.19 -3.80
CA GLU A 28 -9.56 -17.32 -2.69
C GLU A 28 -8.42 -16.44 -2.13
N MET A 29 -7.22 -16.48 -2.71
CA MET A 29 -6.11 -15.64 -2.23
C MET A 29 -6.40 -14.15 -2.49
N PRO A 30 -6.32 -13.28 -1.47
CA PRO A 30 -6.61 -11.86 -1.67
C PRO A 30 -5.70 -11.19 -2.71
N ILE A 31 -6.30 -10.41 -3.61
CA ILE A 31 -5.61 -9.65 -4.65
C ILE A 31 -5.73 -8.16 -4.35
N LEU A 32 -4.59 -7.51 -4.10
CA LEU A 32 -4.47 -6.05 -4.03
C LEU A 32 -4.05 -5.52 -5.40
N PHE A 33 -4.98 -4.85 -6.09
CA PHE A 33 -4.70 -4.15 -7.34
C PHE A 33 -4.02 -2.81 -7.06
N THR A 34 -2.88 -2.54 -7.69
CA THR A 34 -2.11 -1.31 -7.46
C THR A 34 -1.59 -0.71 -8.74
N PHE A 35 -2.12 0.43 -9.15
CA PHE A 35 -1.45 1.32 -10.09
C PHE A 35 -0.65 2.36 -9.29
N ARG A 36 0.67 2.24 -9.28
CA ARG A 36 1.54 3.25 -8.67
C ARG A 36 1.87 4.30 -9.71
N THR A 37 1.54 5.57 -9.41
CA THR A 37 1.84 6.67 -10.34
C THR A 37 3.34 7.01 -10.33
N SER A 38 3.81 7.61 -11.41
CA SER A 38 5.20 8.09 -11.48
C SER A 38 5.51 9.17 -10.43
N LYS A 39 4.50 9.83 -9.87
CA LYS A 39 4.65 10.80 -8.78
C LYS A 39 5.07 10.15 -7.47
N GLU A 40 4.68 8.90 -7.26
CA GLU A 40 5.01 8.11 -6.07
C GLU A 40 5.87 6.87 -6.41
N GLY A 41 6.75 7.00 -7.41
CA GLY A 41 7.78 6.01 -7.74
C GLY A 41 7.31 4.84 -8.63
N GLY A 42 6.21 5.00 -9.34
CA GLY A 42 5.75 4.07 -10.36
C GLY A 42 6.37 4.34 -11.74
N GLU A 43 6.13 3.43 -12.67
CA GLU A 43 6.72 3.47 -14.02
C GLU A 43 5.95 4.40 -14.98
N LYS A 44 4.66 4.64 -14.74
CA LYS A 44 3.81 5.38 -15.67
C LYS A 44 3.11 6.56 -15.01
N ALA A 45 3.03 7.66 -15.74
CA ALA A 45 2.13 8.76 -15.40
C ALA A 45 0.69 8.41 -15.78
N ILE A 46 -0.26 8.95 -15.03
CA ILE A 46 -1.68 8.82 -15.30
C ILE A 46 -2.39 10.11 -14.87
N GLU A 47 -3.36 10.55 -15.64
CA GLU A 47 -4.21 11.68 -15.27
C GLU A 47 -5.20 11.27 -14.18
N THR A 48 -5.45 12.16 -13.22
CA THR A 48 -6.32 11.87 -12.08
C THR A 48 -7.68 11.27 -12.45
N PRO A 49 -8.44 11.80 -13.45
CA PRO A 49 -9.72 11.19 -13.82
C PRO A 49 -9.60 9.75 -14.31
N VAL A 50 -8.55 9.45 -15.10
CA VAL A 50 -8.30 8.10 -15.61
C VAL A 50 -7.88 7.15 -14.49
N TYR A 51 -7.09 7.64 -13.52
CA TYR A 51 -6.69 6.89 -12.34
C TYR A 51 -7.89 6.52 -11.45
N VAL A 52 -8.80 7.47 -11.24
CA VAL A 52 -10.06 7.22 -10.51
C VAL A 52 -10.91 6.20 -11.26
N GLU A 53 -11.13 6.39 -12.56
CA GLU A 53 -11.93 5.48 -13.39
C GLU A 53 -11.35 4.07 -13.40
N LEU A 54 -10.02 3.91 -13.50
CA LEU A 54 -9.35 2.61 -13.47
C LEU A 54 -9.64 1.86 -12.16
N ASN A 55 -9.48 2.54 -11.00
CA ASN A 55 -9.74 1.95 -9.69
C ASN A 55 -11.23 1.60 -9.50
N GLN A 56 -12.15 2.46 -9.96
CA GLN A 56 -13.58 2.22 -9.88
C GLN A 56 -14.00 1.03 -10.75
N LYS A 57 -13.56 0.98 -12.00
CA LYS A 57 -13.88 -0.12 -12.92
C LYS A 57 -13.38 -1.46 -12.41
N ILE A 58 -12.11 -1.53 -11.96
CA ILE A 58 -11.57 -2.80 -11.46
C ILE A 58 -12.26 -3.27 -10.19
N SER A 59 -12.69 -2.35 -9.32
CA SER A 59 -13.47 -2.68 -8.13
C SER A 59 -14.83 -3.32 -8.48
N ALA A 60 -15.44 -2.91 -9.59
CA ALA A 60 -16.73 -3.42 -10.03
C ALA A 60 -16.67 -4.83 -10.67
N THR A 61 -15.48 -5.34 -11.02
CA THR A 61 -15.35 -6.63 -11.71
C THR A 61 -15.57 -7.86 -10.84
N GLY A 62 -15.40 -7.74 -9.52
CA GLY A 62 -15.41 -8.87 -8.59
C GLY A 62 -14.13 -9.74 -8.61
N TYR A 63 -13.08 -9.34 -9.34
CA TYR A 63 -11.84 -10.12 -9.45
C TYR A 63 -10.76 -9.70 -8.46
N VAL A 64 -10.92 -8.55 -7.79
CA VAL A 64 -9.96 -8.04 -6.81
C VAL A 64 -10.63 -7.82 -5.44
N ASP A 65 -9.86 -7.94 -4.37
CA ASP A 65 -10.36 -7.77 -3.00
C ASP A 65 -10.01 -6.39 -2.44
N LEU A 66 -8.90 -5.82 -2.91
CA LEU A 66 -8.43 -4.51 -2.49
C LEU A 66 -7.92 -3.71 -3.69
N VAL A 67 -8.07 -2.38 -3.60
CA VAL A 67 -7.42 -1.42 -4.51
C VAL A 67 -6.53 -0.46 -3.74
N ASP A 68 -5.41 -0.04 -4.34
CA ASP A 68 -4.49 0.96 -3.78
C ASP A 68 -4.76 2.32 -4.44
N MET A 69 -5.11 3.32 -3.64
CA MET A 69 -5.35 4.69 -4.07
C MET A 69 -4.37 5.65 -3.40
N GLU A 70 -3.60 6.42 -4.15
CA GLU A 70 -2.69 7.42 -3.61
C GLU A 70 -3.47 8.56 -2.93
N ALA A 71 -3.29 8.71 -1.62
CA ALA A 71 -4.11 9.56 -0.77
C ALA A 71 -4.04 11.06 -1.07
N PHE A 72 -2.93 11.51 -1.71
CA PHE A 72 -2.70 12.93 -2.02
C PHE A 72 -2.98 13.27 -3.49
N THR A 73 -3.72 12.43 -4.19
CA THR A 73 -4.25 12.70 -5.55
C THR A 73 -5.35 13.77 -5.54
N GLY A 74 -6.03 13.95 -4.40
CA GLY A 74 -7.12 14.89 -4.15
C GLY A 74 -8.23 14.22 -3.34
N ASP A 75 -8.78 14.93 -2.35
CA ASP A 75 -9.72 14.36 -1.39
C ASP A 75 -10.99 13.80 -2.06
N ASP A 76 -11.53 14.54 -3.04
CA ASP A 76 -12.73 14.10 -3.79
C ASP A 76 -12.44 12.86 -4.65
N ALA A 77 -11.25 12.78 -5.25
CA ALA A 77 -10.82 11.63 -6.03
C ALA A 77 -10.71 10.36 -5.16
N VAL A 78 -10.10 10.50 -3.98
CA VAL A 78 -9.97 9.38 -3.02
C VAL A 78 -11.34 8.92 -2.54
N LYS A 79 -12.21 9.85 -2.13
CA LYS A 79 -13.58 9.53 -1.68
C LYS A 79 -14.39 8.84 -2.77
N ALA A 80 -14.30 9.30 -4.02
CA ALA A 80 -15.01 8.67 -5.14
C ALA A 80 -14.58 7.22 -5.38
N VAL A 81 -13.28 6.91 -5.21
CA VAL A 81 -12.79 5.53 -5.30
C VAL A 81 -13.25 4.71 -4.09
N VAL A 82 -13.16 5.25 -2.88
CA VAL A 82 -13.62 4.58 -1.64
C VAL A 82 -15.10 4.23 -1.73
N GLU A 83 -15.95 5.18 -2.10
CA GLU A 83 -17.40 4.97 -2.23
C GLU A 83 -17.73 3.89 -3.25
N GLU A 84 -17.08 3.90 -4.41
CA GLU A 84 -17.33 2.92 -5.45
C GLU A 84 -16.84 1.53 -5.06
N ALA A 85 -15.60 1.42 -4.55
CA ALA A 85 -15.04 0.16 -4.08
C ALA A 85 -15.92 -0.50 -3.01
N HIS A 86 -16.39 0.27 -2.04
CA HIS A 86 -17.26 -0.23 -0.97
C HIS A 86 -18.62 -0.76 -1.47
N LYS A 87 -19.20 -0.19 -2.54
CA LYS A 87 -20.42 -0.73 -3.16
C LYS A 87 -20.25 -2.16 -3.66
N HIS A 88 -19.04 -2.51 -4.05
CA HIS A 88 -18.67 -3.84 -4.57
C HIS A 88 -18.00 -4.74 -3.51
N GLY A 89 -17.93 -4.30 -2.24
CA GLY A 89 -17.29 -5.05 -1.16
C GLY A 89 -15.76 -5.05 -1.21
N VAL A 90 -15.16 -4.23 -2.08
CA VAL A 90 -13.70 -4.10 -2.24
C VAL A 90 -13.16 -3.12 -1.21
N LYS A 91 -12.02 -3.46 -0.57
CA LYS A 91 -11.35 -2.63 0.42
C LYS A 91 -10.37 -1.65 -0.23
N VAL A 92 -10.17 -0.50 0.40
CA VAL A 92 -9.26 0.53 -0.12
C VAL A 92 -8.05 0.70 0.79
N VAL A 93 -6.88 0.49 0.21
CA VAL A 93 -5.59 0.90 0.79
C VAL A 93 -5.32 2.32 0.30
N ALA A 94 -5.45 3.32 1.17
CA ALA A 94 -4.99 4.67 0.83
C ALA A 94 -3.50 4.79 1.13
N SER A 95 -2.71 5.13 0.13
CA SER A 95 -1.25 5.07 0.24
C SER A 95 -0.58 6.42 0.01
N ASN A 96 0.60 6.57 0.60
CA ASN A 96 1.52 7.67 0.30
C ASN A 96 2.97 7.19 0.38
N HIS A 97 3.77 7.61 -0.58
CA HIS A 97 5.20 7.24 -0.68
C HIS A 97 6.04 8.50 -0.76
N ASP A 98 6.90 8.70 0.22
CA ASP A 98 7.89 9.79 0.24
C ASP A 98 9.27 9.19 -0.11
N PHE A 99 9.69 9.37 -1.36
CA PHE A 99 10.97 8.83 -1.86
C PHE A 99 12.17 9.72 -1.53
N ASP A 100 11.94 10.93 -0.99
CA ASP A 100 12.98 11.89 -0.72
C ASP A 100 13.46 11.84 0.72
N LYS A 101 12.54 11.60 1.66
CA LYS A 101 12.83 11.69 3.11
C LYS A 101 11.87 10.90 3.97
N THR A 102 12.18 10.82 5.26
CA THR A 102 11.25 10.48 6.32
C THR A 102 10.71 11.80 6.92
N PRO A 103 9.41 12.08 6.79
CA PRO A 103 8.79 13.25 7.41
C PRO A 103 8.88 13.22 8.94
N ALA A 104 8.60 14.35 9.59
CA ALA A 104 8.46 14.40 11.04
C ALA A 104 7.38 13.43 11.54
N LYS A 105 7.55 12.89 12.74
CA LYS A 105 6.59 11.95 13.35
C LYS A 105 5.15 12.47 13.29
N SER A 106 4.92 13.73 13.63
CA SER A 106 3.59 14.36 13.58
C SER A 106 3.00 14.43 12.17
N ASP A 107 3.83 14.60 11.14
CA ASP A 107 3.37 14.62 9.75
C ASP A 107 3.00 13.22 9.26
N ILE A 108 3.75 12.20 9.63
CA ILE A 108 3.41 10.79 9.35
C ILE A 108 2.04 10.46 9.97
N ILE A 109 1.84 10.78 11.23
CA ILE A 109 0.57 10.56 11.95
C ILE A 109 -0.56 11.33 11.27
N TYR A 110 -0.34 12.60 10.91
CA TYR A 110 -1.33 13.42 10.22
C TYR A 110 -1.75 12.78 8.88
N ARG A 111 -0.79 12.32 8.07
CA ARG A 111 -1.08 11.67 6.78
C ARG A 111 -1.90 10.40 6.96
N LEU A 112 -1.57 9.55 7.92
CA LEU A 112 -2.31 8.32 8.21
C LEU A 112 -3.73 8.62 8.72
N ARG A 113 -3.89 9.60 9.61
CA ARG A 113 -5.21 10.05 10.09
C ARG A 113 -6.07 10.60 8.95
N LYS A 114 -5.49 11.43 8.08
CA LYS A 114 -6.19 11.94 6.90
C LYS A 114 -6.71 10.81 6.03
N MET A 115 -5.96 9.74 5.83
CA MET A 115 -6.42 8.57 5.07
C MET A 115 -7.62 7.89 5.73
N GLN A 116 -7.66 7.80 7.07
CA GLN A 116 -8.84 7.32 7.80
C GLN A 116 -10.05 8.24 7.58
N GLU A 117 -9.86 9.56 7.70
CA GLU A 117 -10.90 10.57 7.50
C GLU A 117 -11.48 10.54 6.07
N LEU A 118 -10.69 10.15 5.08
CA LEU A 118 -11.13 9.94 3.69
C LEU A 118 -11.90 8.62 3.49
N GLY A 119 -12.02 7.78 4.51
CA GLY A 119 -12.78 6.54 4.49
C GLY A 119 -12.02 5.29 4.05
N ALA A 120 -10.70 5.38 3.87
CA ALA A 120 -9.88 4.22 3.50
C ALA A 120 -9.91 3.14 4.58
N ASP A 121 -9.92 1.87 4.17
CA ASP A 121 -9.90 0.73 5.10
C ASP A 121 -8.52 0.50 5.71
N ILE A 122 -7.46 0.80 4.97
CA ILE A 122 -6.08 0.58 5.40
C ILE A 122 -5.22 1.78 5.00
N PRO A 123 -4.94 2.72 5.91
CA PRO A 123 -3.93 3.77 5.71
C PRO A 123 -2.54 3.18 5.54
N LYS A 124 -1.79 3.66 4.55
CA LYS A 124 -0.44 3.16 4.24
C LYS A 124 0.54 4.27 3.97
N ILE A 125 1.72 4.21 4.59
CA ILE A 125 2.83 5.11 4.32
C ILE A 125 4.15 4.37 4.13
N ALA A 126 4.91 4.77 3.11
CA ALA A 126 6.29 4.33 2.89
C ALA A 126 7.19 5.56 2.80
N VAL A 127 8.28 5.59 3.54
CA VAL A 127 9.19 6.74 3.63
C VAL A 127 10.63 6.36 3.38
N MET A 128 11.43 7.32 2.90
CA MET A 128 12.84 7.10 2.60
C MET A 128 13.72 7.56 3.78
N PRO A 129 14.41 6.65 4.48
CA PRO A 129 15.33 7.04 5.54
C PRO A 129 16.63 7.58 4.95
N GLN A 130 17.10 8.70 5.46
CA GLN A 130 18.43 9.26 5.17
C GLN A 130 19.49 8.77 6.18
N ASN A 131 19.01 8.31 7.33
CA ASN A 131 19.84 7.80 8.43
C ASN A 131 19.04 6.87 9.36
N LYS A 132 19.69 6.27 10.35
CA LYS A 132 19.05 5.33 11.29
C LYS A 132 17.98 5.99 12.19
N LYS A 133 18.08 7.29 12.46
CA LYS A 133 17.08 8.02 13.25
C LYS A 133 15.75 8.07 12.53
N ASP A 134 15.77 8.15 11.20
CA ASP A 134 14.55 8.20 10.38
C ASP A 134 13.73 6.92 10.52
N VAL A 135 14.40 5.78 10.64
CA VAL A 135 13.73 4.50 10.90
C VAL A 135 13.06 4.50 12.28
N LEU A 136 13.74 5.03 13.31
CA LEU A 136 13.16 5.18 14.65
C LEU A 136 11.97 6.14 14.67
N ILE A 137 12.03 7.23 13.87
CA ILE A 137 10.90 8.17 13.71
C ILE A 137 9.68 7.45 13.13
N LEU A 138 9.87 6.64 12.08
CA LEU A 138 8.77 5.86 11.50
C LEU A 138 8.17 4.88 12.51
N LEU A 139 9.01 4.09 13.20
CA LEU A 139 8.54 3.11 14.19
C LEU A 139 7.79 3.78 15.35
N ALA A 140 8.31 4.91 15.85
CA ALA A 140 7.63 5.71 16.88
C ALA A 140 6.32 6.34 16.37
N ALA A 141 6.24 6.72 15.10
CA ALA A 141 5.01 7.21 14.49
C ALA A 141 3.96 6.08 14.35
N THR A 142 4.41 4.89 14.01
CA THR A 142 3.55 3.70 13.87
C THR A 142 2.95 3.34 15.22
N GLU A 143 3.77 3.20 16.25
CA GLU A 143 3.35 2.88 17.61
C GLU A 143 2.36 3.93 18.15
N GLU A 144 2.68 5.21 18.05
CA GLU A 144 1.80 6.29 18.51
C GLU A 144 0.48 6.32 17.72
N MET A 145 0.53 6.11 16.40
CA MET A 145 -0.67 6.07 15.58
C MET A 145 -1.61 4.95 16.00
N VAL A 146 -1.09 3.75 16.22
CA VAL A 146 -1.88 2.58 16.60
C VAL A 146 -2.48 2.73 17.99
N ASN A 147 -1.72 3.22 18.95
CA ASN A 147 -2.18 3.29 20.34
C ASN A 147 -3.15 4.45 20.60
N ASN A 148 -3.07 5.54 19.82
CA ASN A 148 -3.80 6.76 20.16
C ASN A 148 -4.83 7.20 19.12
N TYR A 149 -4.71 6.78 17.84
CA TYR A 149 -5.48 7.37 16.75
C TYR A 149 -6.08 6.37 15.76
N ALA A 150 -5.48 5.18 15.58
CA ALA A 150 -5.98 4.23 14.60
C ALA A 150 -7.23 3.51 15.10
N ASP A 151 -8.28 3.53 14.28
CA ASP A 151 -9.51 2.75 14.47
C ASP A 151 -9.58 1.54 13.51
N ARG A 152 -8.52 1.34 12.72
CA ARG A 152 -8.38 0.31 11.67
C ARG A 152 -6.93 -0.07 11.48
N PRO A 153 -6.62 -1.20 10.77
CA PRO A 153 -5.25 -1.59 10.48
C PRO A 153 -4.51 -0.52 9.68
N ILE A 154 -3.23 -0.31 9.97
CA ILE A 154 -2.36 0.57 9.20
C ILE A 154 -1.16 -0.19 8.65
N ILE A 155 -0.56 0.33 7.59
CA ILE A 155 0.67 -0.20 6.98
C ILE A 155 1.73 0.89 6.99
N THR A 156 2.86 0.62 7.60
CA THR A 156 3.99 1.55 7.61
C THR A 156 5.29 0.86 7.26
N MET A 157 6.16 1.54 6.52
CA MET A 157 7.49 1.01 6.22
C MET A 157 8.50 2.09 5.92
N SER A 158 9.72 1.84 6.31
CA SER A 158 10.91 2.57 5.88
C SER A 158 11.57 1.82 4.72
N MET A 159 11.91 2.54 3.65
CA MET A 159 12.44 1.98 2.42
C MET A 159 13.96 1.78 2.49
N ALA A 160 14.57 1.31 1.41
CA ALA A 160 15.99 1.03 1.26
C ALA A 160 16.57 0.08 2.32
N ALA A 161 17.88 -0.19 2.24
CA ALA A 161 18.55 -1.13 3.12
C ALA A 161 18.52 -0.71 4.59
N THR A 162 18.64 0.61 4.87
CA THR A 162 18.55 1.14 6.24
C THR A 162 17.19 0.89 6.87
N GLY A 163 16.12 0.90 6.06
CA GLY A 163 14.76 0.73 6.50
C GLY A 163 14.28 -0.73 6.59
N VAL A 164 15.07 -1.70 6.13
CA VAL A 164 14.65 -3.11 6.03
C VAL A 164 14.10 -3.67 7.34
N ILE A 165 14.66 -3.26 8.47
CA ILE A 165 14.22 -3.71 9.81
C ILE A 165 12.74 -3.39 10.05
N SER A 166 12.22 -2.26 9.56
CA SER A 166 10.81 -1.89 9.72
C SER A 166 9.84 -2.86 9.02
N ARG A 167 10.32 -3.61 8.03
CA ARG A 167 9.52 -4.64 7.35
C ARG A 167 9.45 -5.93 8.14
N VAL A 168 10.46 -6.21 8.95
CA VAL A 168 10.58 -7.42 9.77
C VAL A 168 9.90 -7.20 11.12
N CYS A 169 10.14 -6.07 11.79
CA CYS A 169 9.59 -5.79 13.13
C CYS A 169 8.24 -5.02 13.09
N GLY A 170 7.63 -4.85 11.92
CA GLY A 170 6.42 -4.03 11.77
C GLY A 170 5.27 -4.44 12.68
N GLU A 171 5.03 -5.73 12.85
CA GLU A 171 4.00 -6.27 13.74
C GLU A 171 4.18 -5.83 15.19
N VAL A 172 5.41 -5.82 15.70
CA VAL A 172 5.74 -5.39 17.08
C VAL A 172 5.31 -3.93 17.34
N PHE A 173 5.36 -3.09 16.31
CA PHE A 173 5.00 -1.68 16.39
C PHE A 173 3.57 -1.39 15.91
N GLY A 174 2.84 -2.41 15.45
CA GLY A 174 1.44 -2.31 15.04
C GLY A 174 1.19 -2.08 13.55
N SER A 175 2.21 -2.24 12.68
CA SER A 175 1.98 -2.30 11.23
C SER A 175 1.41 -3.66 10.85
N ALA A 176 0.20 -3.67 10.28
CA ALA A 176 -0.57 -4.89 10.06
C ALA A 176 -0.07 -5.75 8.88
N LEU A 177 0.75 -5.19 7.98
CA LEU A 177 1.18 -5.88 6.77
C LEU A 177 2.52 -5.35 6.28
N THR A 178 3.31 -6.23 5.67
CA THR A 178 4.54 -5.89 4.95
C THR A 178 4.56 -6.51 3.55
N PHE A 179 5.54 -6.12 2.71
CA PHE A 179 5.64 -6.57 1.33
C PHE A 179 6.98 -7.26 1.08
N GLY A 180 6.94 -8.52 0.69
CA GLY A 180 8.06 -9.27 0.14
C GLY A 180 8.05 -9.27 -1.40
N ALA A 181 9.20 -9.55 -2.00
CA ALA A 181 9.33 -9.66 -3.45
C ALA A 181 9.25 -11.12 -3.90
N VAL A 182 8.52 -11.37 -4.99
CA VAL A 182 8.57 -12.61 -5.74
C VAL A 182 9.19 -12.28 -7.11
N GLY A 183 10.44 -12.65 -7.31
CA GLY A 183 11.22 -12.21 -8.48
C GLY A 183 11.71 -10.76 -8.32
N LYS A 184 11.24 -9.84 -9.16
CA LYS A 184 11.65 -8.42 -9.14
C LYS A 184 11.03 -7.67 -7.97
N ALA A 185 11.86 -6.96 -7.18
CA ALA A 185 11.37 -6.08 -6.13
C ALA A 185 10.59 -4.87 -6.72
N SER A 186 9.47 -4.52 -6.12
CA SER A 186 8.63 -3.40 -6.53
C SER A 186 8.92 -2.09 -5.77
N ALA A 187 9.79 -2.15 -4.76
CA ALA A 187 10.23 -0.98 -4.00
C ALA A 187 11.62 -1.24 -3.38
N PRO A 188 12.40 -0.17 -3.11
CA PRO A 188 13.71 -0.30 -2.46
C PRO A 188 13.63 -1.01 -1.09
N GLY A 189 14.56 -1.93 -0.83
CA GLY A 189 14.68 -2.62 0.45
C GLY A 189 13.65 -3.75 0.66
N GLN A 190 12.96 -4.21 -0.37
CA GLN A 190 12.16 -5.43 -0.27
C GLN A 190 13.06 -6.66 -0.22
N MET A 191 12.71 -7.59 0.66
CA MET A 191 13.32 -8.91 0.78
C MET A 191 12.54 -9.94 -0.04
N GLY A 192 13.15 -11.09 -0.32
CA GLY A 192 12.44 -12.23 -0.88
C GLY A 192 11.27 -12.66 0.01
N ALA A 193 10.11 -12.95 -0.59
CA ALA A 193 8.89 -13.25 0.15
C ALA A 193 9.04 -14.48 1.07
N GLY A 194 9.82 -15.49 0.65
CA GLY A 194 10.10 -16.70 1.44
C GLY A 194 10.89 -16.38 2.71
N GLU A 195 12.03 -15.70 2.56
CA GLU A 195 12.90 -15.30 3.69
C GLU A 195 12.15 -14.37 4.66
N LEU A 196 11.41 -13.40 4.12
CA LEU A 196 10.60 -12.49 4.93
C LEU A 196 9.56 -13.25 5.73
N LYS A 197 8.86 -14.21 5.13
CA LYS A 197 7.87 -15.05 5.82
C LYS A 197 8.48 -15.82 6.98
N GLU A 198 9.64 -16.43 6.81
CA GLU A 198 10.33 -17.16 7.88
C GLU A 198 10.68 -16.25 9.07
N MET A 199 11.21 -15.05 8.79
CA MET A 199 11.52 -14.06 9.83
C MET A 199 10.27 -13.60 10.58
N LEU A 200 9.18 -13.30 9.86
CA LEU A 200 7.92 -12.88 10.45
C LEU A 200 7.31 -13.97 11.31
N THR A 201 7.33 -15.22 10.85
CA THR A 201 6.85 -16.36 11.64
C THR A 201 7.62 -16.49 12.95
N THR A 202 8.96 -16.43 12.90
CA THR A 202 9.80 -16.51 14.09
C THR A 202 9.51 -15.39 15.09
N LEU A 203 9.30 -14.18 14.62
CA LEU A 203 8.95 -13.05 15.49
C LEU A 203 7.55 -13.21 16.08
N HIS A 204 6.58 -13.56 15.26
CA HIS A 204 5.19 -13.75 15.67
C HIS A 204 5.06 -14.80 16.77
N GLU A 205 5.75 -15.94 16.65
CA GLU A 205 5.77 -17.01 17.65
C GLU A 205 6.47 -16.60 18.97
N SER A 206 7.17 -15.45 18.97
CA SER A 206 7.89 -14.92 20.13
C SER A 206 7.12 -13.82 20.87
N LEU A 207 6.00 -13.33 20.30
CA LEU A 207 5.11 -12.32 20.88
C LEU A 207 4.01 -12.97 21.73
#